data_1f23dc87601f0c7e69a6102af4f03bc1
#
_entry.id   1f23dc87601f0c7e69a6102af4f03bc1
#
_cell.length_a   1.000
_cell.length_b   1.000
_cell.length_c   1.000
_cell.angle_alpha   90.00
_cell.angle_beta   90.00
_cell.angle_gamma   90.00
#
_symmetry.space_group_name_H-M   'P 1'
#
loop_
_entity.id
_entity.type
_entity.pdbx_description
1 polymer ?
#
loop_
_entity_poly.entity_id
_entity_poly.type
_entity_poly.pdbx_seq_one_letter_code
_entity_poly.pdbx_strand_id
1 'polypeptide(L)'
;MNDRRDPQRITWYFAQEKSTLAVVTVSGLLYNAGLLAGPLFEGRLVGTLLDVLNGTQTAECMALLALAYLATIAAVQGVRCIKRLYVRRFANDINRRMKHMLYADLVHRSKKELDREGSGAVLTKAISDVDACAEGMRKFTTEIFDTGVVLVCYIGLLLWYDVKIALLSLLFPPLAYFAAERMKTIVQRTNAAFRSSAERLNAATLDRAAGALTYRIFGCDEQRNADYDVHLADYERCAVRANIWVSALPPLYNALSMTGVLFILYLGGARVQSGAWDIAAFTTFIACFAKLSVKSSKAAKLFNAVQQAQVSWGRIKVFLCTPPEEQDLPQKVPCCVKATDLSVPGVLENANFEIRPGQIIGITGPVACGKSMLGKAFLCENPYEGAIRFDGRELASLDETERCAYTGYLGHDTELLSDTVENNILLGGTGDVKALLRAVQLEREVTPETRIGAGGVRLSGGQQQRLALARQLVNLKPLLILDDPFSALDRKTEREVFDELKKTAKDSAVLLISHRLYVFPELDGVLWMQNGAVRTSTHAELMAGCPEYAELYKLQQGGQESA
;
A
#
# COMPACT_ATOMS: atom_id res chain seq x y z
N MET A 1 -18.11 -25.16 7.48
CA MET A 1 -16.92 -25.09 8.36
C MET A 1 -15.69 -24.40 7.73
N ASN A 2 -15.85 -23.72 6.58
CA ASN A 2 -14.74 -23.09 5.81
C ASN A 2 -14.56 -21.59 6.08
N ASP A 3 -15.24 -21.04 7.06
CA ASP A 3 -15.37 -19.58 7.27
C ASP A 3 -14.18 -18.92 8.03
N ARG A 4 -13.17 -19.70 8.46
CA ARG A 4 -12.01 -19.22 9.25
C ARG A 4 -10.73 -18.99 8.42
N ARG A 5 -10.76 -19.23 7.11
CA ARG A 5 -9.55 -19.15 6.25
C ARG A 5 -9.55 -17.98 5.26
N ASP A 6 -10.49 -17.05 5.38
CA ASP A 6 -10.62 -15.96 4.43
C ASP A 6 -9.83 -14.71 4.91
N PRO A 7 -8.72 -14.33 4.22
CA PRO A 7 -7.94 -13.14 4.54
C PRO A 7 -8.72 -11.83 4.40
N GLN A 8 -9.84 -11.85 3.71
CA GLN A 8 -10.73 -10.69 3.57
C GLN A 8 -11.59 -10.43 4.82
N ARG A 9 -11.39 -11.20 5.91
CA ARG A 9 -12.07 -11.01 7.20
C ARG A 9 -11.10 -10.58 8.28
N ILE A 10 -11.42 -9.51 8.98
CA ILE A 10 -10.63 -8.99 10.11
C ILE A 10 -10.39 -10.07 11.18
N THR A 11 -11.40 -10.90 11.44
CA THR A 11 -11.34 -11.99 12.43
C THR A 11 -10.27 -13.03 12.13
N TRP A 12 -9.90 -13.20 10.86
CA TRP A 12 -8.84 -14.10 10.44
C TRP A 12 -7.48 -13.67 11.01
N TYR A 13 -7.15 -12.36 10.98
CA TYR A 13 -5.91 -11.82 11.53
C TYR A 13 -5.82 -12.02 13.05
N PHE A 14 -6.93 -11.83 13.77
CA PHE A 14 -6.99 -12.13 15.21
C PHE A 14 -6.80 -13.61 15.49
N ALA A 15 -7.35 -14.49 14.66
CA ALA A 15 -7.23 -15.94 14.82
C ALA A 15 -5.81 -16.47 14.56
N GLN A 16 -5.00 -15.78 13.76
CA GLN A 16 -3.61 -16.16 13.50
C GLN A 16 -2.68 -15.84 14.68
N GLU A 17 -3.01 -14.82 15.49
CA GLU A 17 -2.16 -14.33 16.58
C GLU A 17 -2.69 -14.70 17.98
N LYS A 18 -3.25 -15.92 18.13
CA LYS A 18 -3.90 -16.37 19.38
C LYS A 18 -2.96 -16.35 20.60
N SER A 19 -1.70 -16.76 20.43
CA SER A 19 -0.73 -16.79 21.53
C SER A 19 -0.38 -15.38 22.01
N THR A 20 -0.14 -14.46 21.08
CA THR A 20 0.13 -13.04 21.37
C THR A 20 -1.09 -12.39 22.04
N LEU A 21 -2.31 -12.68 21.54
CA LEU A 21 -3.55 -12.20 22.13
C LEU A 21 -3.82 -12.77 23.53
N ALA A 22 -3.48 -14.04 23.79
CA ALA A 22 -3.61 -14.62 25.13
C ALA A 22 -2.75 -13.86 26.15
N VAL A 23 -1.49 -13.57 25.82
CA VAL A 23 -0.61 -12.77 26.68
C VAL A 23 -1.15 -11.36 26.88
N VAL A 24 -1.65 -10.72 25.81
CA VAL A 24 -2.27 -9.38 25.89
C VAL A 24 -3.51 -9.40 26.80
N THR A 25 -4.34 -10.44 26.70
CA THR A 25 -5.55 -10.59 27.52
C THR A 25 -5.22 -10.77 28.99
N VAL A 26 -4.33 -11.71 29.32
CA VAL A 26 -3.93 -11.95 30.71
C VAL A 26 -3.25 -10.72 31.32
N SER A 27 -2.24 -10.17 30.63
CA SER A 27 -1.56 -8.96 31.11
C SER A 27 -2.48 -7.75 31.14
N GLY A 28 -3.42 -7.64 30.22
CA GLY A 28 -4.45 -6.60 30.19
C GLY A 28 -5.38 -6.66 31.40
N LEU A 29 -5.90 -7.84 31.73
CA LEU A 29 -6.76 -8.06 32.91
C LEU A 29 -6.00 -7.76 34.21
N LEU A 30 -4.78 -8.32 34.37
CA LEU A 30 -3.94 -8.09 35.55
C LEU A 30 -3.60 -6.60 35.75
N TYR A 31 -3.19 -5.92 34.66
CA TYR A 31 -2.90 -4.49 34.71
C TYR A 31 -4.12 -3.66 35.13
N ASN A 32 -5.27 -3.91 34.51
CA ASN A 32 -6.45 -3.10 34.74
C ASN A 32 -7.11 -3.37 36.11
N ALA A 33 -7.09 -4.62 36.59
CA ALA A 33 -7.44 -4.94 37.98
C ALA A 33 -6.46 -4.27 38.96
N GLY A 34 -5.16 -4.30 38.66
CA GLY A 34 -4.13 -3.65 39.48
C GLY A 34 -4.29 -2.13 39.57
N LEU A 35 -4.95 -1.46 38.63
CA LEU A 35 -5.23 -0.02 38.71
C LEU A 35 -6.19 0.35 39.86
N LEU A 36 -7.01 -0.59 40.36
CA LEU A 36 -7.85 -0.40 41.51
C LEU A 36 -7.04 -0.22 42.82
N ALA A 37 -5.83 -0.76 42.85
CA ALA A 37 -4.93 -0.62 44.00
C ALA A 37 -4.65 0.85 44.34
N GLY A 38 -4.53 1.72 43.30
CA GLY A 38 -4.29 3.17 43.52
C GLY A 38 -5.29 3.83 44.49
N PRO A 39 -6.58 3.94 44.13
CA PRO A 39 -7.61 4.49 45.00
C PRO A 39 -7.70 3.81 46.38
N LEU A 40 -7.55 2.47 46.42
CA LEU A 40 -7.60 1.73 47.69
C LEU A 40 -6.44 2.08 48.63
N PHE A 41 -5.21 2.17 48.11
CA PHE A 41 -4.09 2.60 48.93
C PHE A 41 -4.16 4.09 49.28
N GLU A 42 -4.60 4.96 48.34
CA GLU A 42 -4.79 6.39 48.58
C GLU A 42 -5.76 6.61 49.77
N GLY A 43 -6.89 5.90 49.79
CA GLY A 43 -7.85 5.96 50.92
C GLY A 43 -7.28 5.44 52.22
N ARG A 44 -6.60 4.27 52.20
CA ARG A 44 -5.97 3.69 53.39
C ARG A 44 -4.88 4.59 53.95
N LEU A 45 -4.04 5.21 53.10
CA LEU A 45 -3.00 6.15 53.54
C LEU A 45 -3.60 7.37 54.25
N VAL A 46 -4.73 7.93 53.75
CA VAL A 46 -5.42 9.03 54.40
C VAL A 46 -6.01 8.61 55.75
N GLY A 47 -6.60 7.40 55.81
CA GLY A 47 -7.10 6.85 57.10
C GLY A 47 -5.97 6.67 58.12
N THR A 48 -4.87 6.02 57.71
CA THR A 48 -3.70 5.79 58.58
C THR A 48 -3.05 7.10 59.02
N LEU A 49 -3.02 8.13 58.13
CA LEU A 49 -2.53 9.47 58.50
C LEU A 49 -3.33 10.08 59.64
N LEU A 50 -4.67 9.98 59.59
CA LEU A 50 -5.53 10.46 60.66
C LEU A 50 -5.35 9.67 61.95
N ASP A 51 -5.15 8.35 61.86
CA ASP A 51 -4.87 7.51 63.02
C ASP A 51 -3.54 7.89 63.69
N VAL A 52 -2.50 8.20 62.90
CA VAL A 52 -1.21 8.69 63.39
C VAL A 52 -1.38 10.07 64.09
N LEU A 53 -2.16 10.99 63.48
CA LEU A 53 -2.42 12.32 64.06
C LEU A 53 -3.23 12.21 65.35
N ASN A 54 -4.11 11.22 65.49
CA ASN A 54 -4.88 10.94 66.70
C ASN A 54 -4.09 10.11 67.73
N GLY A 55 -2.83 9.73 67.43
CA GLY A 55 -1.98 8.96 68.36
C GLY A 55 -2.34 7.48 68.47
N THR A 56 -3.21 6.94 67.59
CA THR A 56 -3.66 5.54 67.60
C THR A 56 -2.76 4.61 66.84
N GLN A 57 -1.96 5.14 65.90
CA GLN A 57 -0.98 4.36 65.11
C GLN A 57 0.38 5.08 65.06
N THR A 58 1.43 4.33 64.68
CA THR A 58 2.81 4.84 64.56
C THR A 58 3.11 5.28 63.11
N ALA A 59 4.02 6.23 62.93
CA ALA A 59 4.50 6.67 61.64
C ALA A 59 5.14 5.52 60.82
N GLU A 60 5.68 4.50 61.49
CA GLU A 60 6.27 3.30 60.85
C GLU A 60 5.21 2.53 60.08
N CYS A 61 3.97 2.39 60.59
CA CYS A 61 2.87 1.72 59.88
C CYS A 61 2.51 2.45 58.59
N MET A 62 2.49 3.79 58.62
CA MET A 62 2.26 4.60 57.42
C MET A 62 3.38 4.47 56.41
N ALA A 63 4.66 4.43 56.87
CA ALA A 63 5.81 4.23 55.99
C ALA A 63 5.79 2.85 55.32
N LEU A 64 5.44 1.79 56.06
CA LEU A 64 5.29 0.43 55.51
C LEU A 64 4.16 0.34 54.47
N LEU A 65 3.00 0.99 54.74
CA LEU A 65 1.88 1.04 53.83
C LEU A 65 2.25 1.79 52.51
N ALA A 66 2.99 2.91 52.64
CA ALA A 66 3.50 3.66 51.49
C ALA A 66 4.48 2.84 50.65
N LEU A 67 5.36 2.07 51.31
CA LEU A 67 6.29 1.16 50.63
C LEU A 67 5.56 0.01 49.89
N ALA A 68 4.54 -0.56 50.51
CA ALA A 68 3.67 -1.56 49.90
C ALA A 68 2.92 -0.99 48.67
N TYR A 69 2.47 0.27 48.76
CA TYR A 69 1.84 0.96 47.63
C TYR A 69 2.82 1.17 46.48
N LEU A 70 4.04 1.63 46.73
CA LEU A 70 5.08 1.78 45.70
C LEU A 70 5.42 0.46 45.04
N ALA A 71 5.58 -0.61 45.82
CA ALA A 71 5.86 -1.95 45.29
C ALA A 71 4.70 -2.45 44.39
N THR A 72 3.45 -2.25 44.83
CA THR A 72 2.25 -2.63 44.06
C THR A 72 2.18 -1.86 42.74
N ILE A 73 2.39 -0.54 42.78
CA ILE A 73 2.43 0.28 41.56
C ILE A 73 3.54 -0.19 40.62
N ALA A 74 4.75 -0.44 41.14
CA ALA A 74 5.87 -0.92 40.33
C ALA A 74 5.54 -2.24 39.63
N ALA A 75 4.91 -3.19 40.35
CA ALA A 75 4.46 -4.46 39.78
C ALA A 75 3.39 -4.25 38.67
N VAL A 76 2.39 -3.39 38.92
CA VAL A 76 1.35 -3.04 37.93
C VAL A 76 1.95 -2.38 36.70
N GLN A 77 2.95 -1.50 36.85
CA GLN A 77 3.63 -0.88 35.71
C GLN A 77 4.50 -1.90 34.94
N GLY A 78 5.09 -2.88 35.63
CA GLY A 78 5.80 -3.99 34.99
C GLY A 78 4.86 -4.81 34.08
N VAL A 79 3.68 -5.17 34.60
CA VAL A 79 2.63 -5.84 33.79
C VAL A 79 2.18 -4.98 32.60
N ARG A 80 2.06 -3.66 32.81
CA ARG A 80 1.76 -2.73 31.71
C ARG A 80 2.81 -2.74 30.61
N CYS A 81 4.09 -2.83 30.99
CA CYS A 81 5.19 -2.90 30.02
C CYS A 81 5.04 -4.15 29.14
N ILE A 82 4.84 -5.33 29.75
CA ILE A 82 4.60 -6.59 29.06
C ILE A 82 3.42 -6.44 28.09
N LYS A 83 2.27 -5.96 28.58
CA LYS A 83 1.09 -5.73 27.75
C LYS A 83 1.40 -4.85 26.54
N ARG A 84 2.08 -3.72 26.73
CA ARG A 84 2.41 -2.78 25.64
C ARG A 84 3.31 -3.40 24.59
N LEU A 85 4.30 -4.17 25.00
CA LEU A 85 5.20 -4.89 24.09
C LEU A 85 4.42 -5.87 23.21
N TYR A 86 3.57 -6.70 23.81
CA TYR A 86 2.82 -7.71 23.07
C TYR A 86 1.72 -7.12 22.19
N VAL A 87 1.09 -6.02 22.60
CA VAL A 87 0.13 -5.29 21.74
C VAL A 87 0.84 -4.68 20.52
N ARG A 88 2.06 -4.16 20.69
CA ARG A 88 2.87 -3.68 19.55
C ARG A 88 3.30 -4.82 18.64
N ARG A 89 3.73 -5.94 19.22
CA ARG A 89 4.08 -7.14 18.44
C ARG A 89 2.89 -7.62 17.62
N PHE A 90 1.72 -7.73 18.23
CA PHE A 90 0.45 -8.07 17.53
C PHE A 90 0.19 -7.16 16.32
N ALA A 91 0.29 -5.84 16.50
CA ALA A 91 0.08 -4.89 15.40
C ALA A 91 1.11 -5.04 14.29
N ASN A 92 2.38 -5.23 14.64
CA ASN A 92 3.46 -5.38 13.66
C ASN A 92 3.33 -6.68 12.86
N ASP A 93 2.92 -7.77 13.50
CA ASP A 93 2.72 -9.07 12.83
C ASP A 93 1.55 -9.00 11.85
N ILE A 94 0.44 -8.35 12.23
CA ILE A 94 -0.68 -8.07 11.33
C ILE A 94 -0.24 -7.19 10.15
N ASN A 95 0.47 -6.10 10.43
CA ASN A 95 0.96 -5.17 9.40
C ASN A 95 1.84 -5.91 8.38
N ARG A 96 2.80 -6.71 8.86
CA ARG A 96 3.66 -7.52 8.01
C ARG A 96 2.87 -8.47 7.12
N ARG A 97 1.89 -9.19 7.67
CA ARG A 97 1.04 -10.12 6.91
C ARG A 97 0.21 -9.40 5.85
N MET A 98 -0.44 -8.30 6.22
CA MET A 98 -1.24 -7.51 5.29
C MET A 98 -0.39 -6.96 4.15
N LYS A 99 0.80 -6.40 4.45
CA LYS A 99 1.72 -5.89 3.42
C LYS A 99 2.22 -6.99 2.50
N HIS A 100 2.54 -8.16 3.05
CA HIS A 100 2.99 -9.30 2.25
C HIS A 100 1.89 -9.77 1.28
N MET A 101 0.64 -9.92 1.76
CA MET A 101 -0.47 -10.37 0.91
C MET A 101 -0.84 -9.34 -0.14
N LEU A 102 -0.90 -8.06 0.25
CA LEU A 102 -1.19 -6.97 -0.67
C LEU A 102 -0.09 -6.85 -1.75
N TYR A 103 1.18 -6.97 -1.36
CA TYR A 103 2.29 -6.95 -2.32
C TYR A 103 2.20 -8.13 -3.30
N ALA A 104 1.93 -9.33 -2.79
CA ALA A 104 1.78 -10.51 -3.65
C ALA A 104 0.61 -10.36 -4.66
N ASP A 105 -0.53 -9.80 -4.23
CA ASP A 105 -1.65 -9.51 -5.13
C ASP A 105 -1.30 -8.44 -6.18
N LEU A 106 -0.63 -7.36 -5.74
CA LEU A 106 -0.27 -6.26 -6.65
C LEU A 106 0.70 -6.69 -7.76
N VAL A 107 1.64 -7.59 -7.45
CA VAL A 107 2.63 -8.08 -8.44
C VAL A 107 1.97 -8.92 -9.53
N HIS A 108 0.85 -9.60 -9.22
CA HIS A 108 0.13 -10.44 -10.19
C HIS A 108 -1.01 -9.71 -10.92
N ARG A 109 -1.25 -8.41 -10.64
CA ARG A 109 -2.27 -7.62 -11.35
C ARG A 109 -1.77 -7.10 -12.67
N SER A 110 -2.68 -7.04 -13.65
CA SER A 110 -2.35 -6.47 -14.95
C SER A 110 -1.95 -4.99 -14.86
N LYS A 111 -1.02 -4.57 -15.72
CA LYS A 111 -0.58 -3.17 -15.79
C LYS A 111 -1.77 -2.22 -16.02
N LYS A 112 -2.75 -2.62 -16.82
CA LYS A 112 -3.95 -1.83 -17.12
C LYS A 112 -4.81 -1.56 -15.88
N GLU A 113 -4.90 -2.52 -14.94
CA GLU A 113 -5.61 -2.33 -13.67
C GLU A 113 -4.83 -1.38 -12.75
N LEU A 114 -3.51 -1.54 -12.65
CA LEU A 114 -2.64 -0.67 -11.86
C LEU A 114 -2.64 0.77 -12.39
N ASP A 115 -2.59 0.97 -13.70
CA ASP A 115 -2.63 2.30 -14.33
C ASP A 115 -3.98 3.00 -14.12
N ARG A 116 -5.10 2.24 -14.11
CA ARG A 116 -6.44 2.79 -13.80
C ARG A 116 -6.53 3.32 -12.37
N GLU A 117 -5.89 2.67 -11.44
CA GLU A 117 -5.87 3.11 -10.04
C GLU A 117 -4.89 4.25 -9.79
N GLY A 118 -3.87 4.36 -10.60
CA GLY A 118 -2.76 5.30 -10.46
C GLY A 118 -1.74 4.86 -9.39
N SER A 119 -0.46 5.02 -9.70
CA SER A 119 0.65 4.60 -8.83
C SER A 119 0.60 5.20 -7.41
N GLY A 120 0.17 6.46 -7.29
CA GLY A 120 0.02 7.13 -5.99
C GLY A 120 -1.09 6.51 -5.12
N ALA A 121 -2.21 6.11 -5.72
CA ALA A 121 -3.31 5.46 -5.01
C ALA A 121 -2.91 4.06 -4.53
N VAL A 122 -2.22 3.29 -5.37
CA VAL A 122 -1.68 1.96 -5.02
C VAL A 122 -0.68 2.08 -3.86
N LEU A 123 0.25 3.03 -3.93
CA LEU A 123 1.22 3.28 -2.87
C LEU A 123 0.54 3.68 -1.54
N THR A 124 -0.50 4.51 -1.61
CA THR A 124 -1.30 4.89 -0.43
C THR A 124 -1.99 3.68 0.20
N LYS A 125 -2.57 2.79 -0.60
CA LYS A 125 -3.15 1.52 -0.11
C LYS A 125 -2.09 0.64 0.55
N ALA A 126 -0.95 0.46 -0.11
CA ALA A 126 0.12 -0.43 0.36
C ALA A 126 0.76 0.03 1.67
N ILE A 127 0.88 1.32 1.90
CA ILE A 127 1.54 1.89 3.08
C ILE A 127 0.52 2.43 4.08
N SER A 128 -0.19 3.49 3.71
CA SER A 128 -1.01 4.26 4.65
C SER A 128 -2.26 3.51 5.12
N ASP A 129 -2.99 2.85 4.21
CA ASP A 129 -4.23 2.15 4.57
C ASP A 129 -3.96 0.87 5.37
N VAL A 130 -2.91 0.13 5.04
CA VAL A 130 -2.50 -1.05 5.83
C VAL A 130 -2.06 -0.64 7.24
N ASP A 131 -1.26 0.43 7.36
CA ASP A 131 -0.84 0.96 8.66
C ASP A 131 -2.04 1.44 9.49
N ALA A 132 -3.02 2.12 8.86
CA ALA A 132 -4.24 2.54 9.52
C ALA A 132 -5.10 1.36 10.02
N CYS A 133 -5.18 0.27 9.26
CA CYS A 133 -5.87 -0.94 9.67
C CYS A 133 -5.19 -1.62 10.87
N ALA A 134 -3.89 -1.84 10.80
CA ALA A 134 -3.12 -2.46 11.88
C ALA A 134 -3.17 -1.62 13.16
N GLU A 135 -3.05 -0.30 13.03
CA GLU A 135 -3.15 0.64 14.15
C GLU A 135 -4.58 0.67 14.74
N GLY A 136 -5.60 0.57 13.90
CA GLY A 136 -6.99 0.45 14.35
C GLY A 136 -7.24 -0.82 15.15
N MET A 137 -6.77 -1.96 14.69
CA MET A 137 -6.84 -3.23 15.41
C MET A 137 -6.07 -3.17 16.75
N ARG A 138 -4.89 -2.54 16.74
CA ARG A 138 -4.11 -2.29 17.95
C ARG A 138 -4.87 -1.44 18.96
N LYS A 139 -5.43 -0.32 18.52
CA LYS A 139 -6.21 0.58 19.39
C LYS A 139 -7.44 -0.10 19.94
N PHE A 140 -8.17 -0.85 19.10
CA PHE A 140 -9.31 -1.63 19.53
C PHE A 140 -8.94 -2.61 20.64
N THR A 141 -7.90 -3.44 20.41
CA THR A 141 -7.42 -4.41 21.40
C THR A 141 -6.95 -3.73 22.70
N THR A 142 -6.25 -2.59 22.60
CA THR A 142 -5.79 -1.85 23.78
C THR A 142 -6.96 -1.29 24.58
N GLU A 143 -7.91 -0.64 23.90
CA GLU A 143 -8.99 0.10 24.58
C GLU A 143 -10.08 -0.82 25.15
N ILE A 144 -10.29 -2.01 24.61
CA ILE A 144 -11.17 -3.00 25.27
C ILE A 144 -10.71 -3.23 26.71
N PHE A 145 -9.40 -3.35 26.93
CA PHE A 145 -8.86 -3.54 28.27
C PHE A 145 -8.74 -2.21 29.05
N ASP A 146 -8.11 -1.19 28.46
CA ASP A 146 -7.76 0.06 29.18
C ASP A 146 -8.94 0.97 29.46
N THR A 147 -10.04 0.81 28.73
CA THR A 147 -11.28 1.53 28.95
C THR A 147 -12.38 0.59 29.39
N GLY A 148 -12.66 -0.50 28.67
CA GLY A 148 -13.77 -1.42 28.97
C GLY A 148 -13.62 -2.11 30.32
N VAL A 149 -12.55 -2.87 30.50
CA VAL A 149 -12.33 -3.62 31.76
C VAL A 149 -12.17 -2.66 32.95
N VAL A 150 -11.44 -1.56 32.79
CA VAL A 150 -11.24 -0.56 33.85
C VAL A 150 -12.56 0.09 34.29
N LEU A 151 -13.44 0.45 33.33
CA LEU A 151 -14.75 1.00 33.66
C LEU A 151 -15.60 0.01 34.46
N VAL A 152 -15.63 -1.26 34.03
CA VAL A 152 -16.35 -2.32 34.75
C VAL A 152 -15.82 -2.49 36.18
N CYS A 153 -14.49 -2.51 36.34
CA CYS A 153 -13.86 -2.62 37.64
C CYS A 153 -14.16 -1.44 38.56
N TYR A 154 -14.05 -0.19 38.06
CA TYR A 154 -14.38 0.99 38.89
C TYR A 154 -15.86 1.08 39.20
N ILE A 155 -16.75 0.80 38.24
CA ILE A 155 -18.20 0.77 38.49
C ILE A 155 -18.53 -0.29 39.53
N GLY A 156 -17.95 -1.50 39.38
CA GLY A 156 -18.16 -2.57 40.37
C GLY A 156 -17.71 -2.18 41.78
N LEU A 157 -16.55 -1.53 41.90
CA LEU A 157 -16.04 -1.07 43.19
C LEU A 157 -16.93 0.05 43.81
N LEU A 158 -17.39 1.02 42.99
CA LEU A 158 -18.30 2.07 43.46
C LEU A 158 -19.64 1.51 43.95
N LEU A 159 -20.21 0.54 43.22
CA LEU A 159 -21.44 -0.15 43.61
C LEU A 159 -21.27 -0.99 44.88
N TRP A 160 -20.08 -1.54 45.12
CA TRP A 160 -19.74 -2.28 46.33
C TRP A 160 -19.79 -1.37 47.60
N TYR A 161 -19.31 -0.12 47.46
CA TYR A 161 -19.29 0.84 48.59
C TYR A 161 -20.69 1.36 48.93
N ASP A 162 -21.41 1.90 47.94
CA ASP A 162 -22.80 2.37 48.13
C ASP A 162 -23.51 2.51 46.77
N VAL A 163 -24.57 1.68 46.60
CA VAL A 163 -25.32 1.64 45.34
C VAL A 163 -26.01 2.94 45.01
N LYS A 164 -26.58 3.64 46.06
CA LYS A 164 -27.32 4.89 45.81
C LYS A 164 -26.40 6.02 45.35
N ILE A 165 -25.29 6.23 46.06
CA ILE A 165 -24.32 7.28 45.73
C ILE A 165 -23.64 6.96 44.37
N ALA A 166 -23.32 5.70 44.12
CA ALA A 166 -22.76 5.27 42.86
C ALA A 166 -23.69 5.56 41.68
N LEU A 167 -24.96 5.13 41.72
CA LEU A 167 -25.91 5.35 40.63
C LEU A 167 -26.15 6.84 40.36
N LEU A 168 -26.25 7.64 41.41
CA LEU A 168 -26.46 9.08 41.26
C LEU A 168 -25.25 9.78 40.63
N SER A 169 -24.03 9.47 41.09
CA SER A 169 -22.81 10.03 40.52
C SER A 169 -22.53 9.52 39.08
N LEU A 170 -22.84 8.26 38.79
CA LEU A 170 -22.67 7.66 37.47
C LEU A 170 -23.65 8.20 36.41
N LEU A 171 -24.65 8.99 36.77
CA LEU A 171 -25.53 9.68 35.82
C LEU A 171 -24.79 10.74 34.98
N PHE A 172 -23.76 11.37 35.52
CA PHE A 172 -23.08 12.51 34.88
C PHE A 172 -22.14 12.12 33.73
N PRO A 173 -21.31 11.06 33.79
CA PRO A 173 -20.50 10.64 32.67
C PRO A 173 -21.28 10.35 31.38
N PRO A 174 -22.41 9.62 31.36
CA PRO A 174 -23.26 9.48 30.19
C PRO A 174 -23.86 10.81 29.70
N LEU A 175 -24.28 11.69 30.60
CA LEU A 175 -24.79 13.02 30.26
C LEU A 175 -23.70 13.86 29.56
N ALA A 176 -22.49 13.85 30.10
CA ALA A 176 -21.32 14.48 29.47
C ALA A 176 -21.00 13.90 28.10
N TYR A 177 -21.16 12.58 27.93
CA TYR A 177 -20.99 11.91 26.62
C TYR A 177 -22.05 12.39 25.63
N PHE A 178 -23.30 12.48 26.03
CA PHE A 178 -24.39 12.99 25.17
C PHE A 178 -24.16 14.47 24.75
N ALA A 179 -23.70 15.32 25.66
CA ALA A 179 -23.31 16.69 25.33
C ALA A 179 -22.13 16.74 24.35
N ALA A 180 -21.11 15.90 24.56
CA ALA A 180 -19.96 15.78 23.66
C ALA A 180 -20.36 15.27 22.27
N GLU A 181 -21.31 14.33 22.16
CA GLU A 181 -21.82 13.82 20.88
C GLU A 181 -22.52 14.91 20.06
N ARG A 182 -23.24 15.84 20.72
CA ARG A 182 -23.81 17.01 20.04
C ARG A 182 -22.75 17.94 19.45
N MET A 183 -21.60 18.07 20.11
CA MET A 183 -20.48 18.86 19.60
C MET A 183 -19.71 18.17 18.48
N LYS A 184 -19.78 16.86 18.38
CA LYS A 184 -19.08 16.06 17.37
C LYS A 184 -19.35 16.54 15.93
N THR A 185 -20.58 16.96 15.64
CA THR A 185 -20.95 17.47 14.31
C THR A 185 -20.13 18.71 13.94
N ILE A 186 -19.91 19.63 14.91
CA ILE A 186 -19.11 20.84 14.70
C ILE A 186 -17.65 20.46 14.48
N VAL A 187 -17.12 19.56 15.32
CA VAL A 187 -15.75 19.04 15.19
C VAL A 187 -15.53 18.36 13.83
N GLN A 188 -16.49 17.55 13.38
CA GLN A 188 -16.39 16.88 12.08
C GLN A 188 -16.40 17.88 10.91
N ARG A 189 -17.28 18.90 10.94
CA ARG A 189 -17.34 19.94 9.90
C ARG A 189 -16.05 20.76 9.84
N THR A 190 -15.52 21.18 10.99
CA THR A 190 -14.28 21.95 11.04
C THR A 190 -13.07 21.14 10.62
N ASN A 191 -12.99 19.85 11.00
CA ASN A 191 -11.95 18.95 10.55
C ASN A 191 -12.04 18.63 9.04
N ALA A 192 -13.25 18.53 8.48
CA ALA A 192 -13.43 18.35 7.04
C ALA A 192 -12.92 19.58 6.26
N ALA A 193 -13.26 20.79 6.71
CA ALA A 193 -12.75 22.03 6.13
C ALA A 193 -11.22 22.12 6.23
N PHE A 194 -10.63 21.76 7.37
CA PHE A 194 -9.19 21.72 7.57
C PHE A 194 -8.51 20.72 6.61
N ARG A 195 -9.06 19.50 6.45
CA ARG A 195 -8.51 18.51 5.50
C ARG A 195 -8.54 19.01 4.07
N SER A 196 -9.67 19.58 3.63
CA SER A 196 -9.80 20.13 2.27
C SER A 196 -8.81 21.27 2.02
N SER A 197 -8.58 22.15 3.02
CA SER A 197 -7.58 23.22 2.94
C SER A 197 -6.15 22.65 2.88
N ALA A 198 -5.85 21.60 3.66
CA ALA A 198 -4.57 20.89 3.62
C ALA A 198 -4.31 20.23 2.26
N GLU A 199 -5.33 19.63 1.63
CA GLU A 199 -5.22 19.03 0.29
C GLU A 199 -4.90 20.10 -0.77
N ARG A 200 -5.56 21.27 -0.72
CA ARG A 200 -5.26 22.38 -1.62
C ARG A 200 -3.83 22.91 -1.45
N LEU A 201 -3.38 23.08 -0.19
CA LEU A 201 -2.01 23.52 0.10
C LEU A 201 -0.98 22.51 -0.38
N ASN A 202 -1.22 21.21 -0.16
CA ASN A 202 -0.33 20.14 -0.62
C ASN A 202 -0.23 20.12 -2.16
N ALA A 203 -1.35 20.26 -2.86
CA ALA A 203 -1.38 20.35 -4.32
C ALA A 203 -0.58 21.56 -4.83
N ALA A 204 -0.77 22.73 -4.22
CA ALA A 204 -0.02 23.93 -4.56
C ALA A 204 1.49 23.78 -4.26
N THR A 205 1.85 23.11 -3.15
CA THR A 205 3.24 22.82 -2.80
C THR A 205 3.90 21.91 -3.83
N LEU A 206 3.19 20.84 -4.25
CA LEU A 206 3.69 19.89 -5.24
C LEU A 206 3.87 20.56 -6.61
N ASP A 207 2.90 21.37 -7.06
CA ASP A 207 2.97 22.13 -8.30
C ASP A 207 4.19 23.08 -8.30
N ARG A 208 4.41 23.80 -7.20
CA ARG A 208 5.56 24.67 -7.06
C ARG A 208 6.90 23.94 -7.05
N ALA A 209 6.97 22.79 -6.36
CA ALA A 209 8.20 22.00 -6.32
C ALA A 209 8.52 21.40 -7.70
N ALA A 210 7.51 20.88 -8.39
CA ALA A 210 7.66 20.32 -9.74
C ALA A 210 7.96 21.39 -10.80
N GLY A 211 7.30 22.55 -10.71
CA GLY A 211 7.42 23.65 -11.66
C GLY A 211 8.49 24.71 -11.32
N ALA A 212 9.31 24.52 -10.27
CA ALA A 212 10.19 25.56 -9.73
C ALA A 212 11.14 26.18 -10.78
N LEU A 213 11.72 25.37 -11.67
CA LEU A 213 12.57 25.86 -12.74
C LEU A 213 11.79 26.69 -13.76
N THR A 214 10.60 26.24 -14.13
CA THR A 214 9.72 26.93 -15.08
C THR A 214 9.31 28.30 -14.55
N TYR A 215 8.90 28.39 -13.29
CA TYR A 215 8.51 29.66 -12.67
C TYR A 215 9.65 30.68 -12.66
N ARG A 216 10.90 30.25 -12.36
CA ARG A 216 12.09 31.11 -12.41
C ARG A 216 12.41 31.59 -13.82
N ILE A 217 12.36 30.70 -14.82
CA ILE A 217 12.65 31.07 -16.22
C ILE A 217 11.65 32.09 -16.74
N PHE A 218 10.37 31.96 -16.39
CA PHE A 218 9.30 32.85 -16.83
C PHE A 218 9.06 34.05 -15.91
N GLY A 219 9.80 34.19 -14.80
CA GLY A 219 9.69 35.33 -13.88
C GLY A 219 8.37 35.46 -13.16
N CYS A 220 7.66 34.32 -12.91
CA CYS A 220 6.35 34.28 -12.28
C CYS A 220 6.43 33.98 -10.76
N ASP A 221 7.61 34.02 -10.15
CA ASP A 221 7.81 33.61 -8.77
C ASP A 221 7.01 34.43 -7.75
N GLU A 222 7.00 35.76 -7.88
CA GLU A 222 6.30 36.64 -6.92
C GLU A 222 4.79 36.43 -6.94
N GLN A 223 4.19 36.34 -8.13
CA GLN A 223 2.75 36.12 -8.26
C GLN A 223 2.34 34.77 -7.67
N ARG A 224 3.13 33.73 -7.96
CA ARG A 224 2.87 32.37 -7.43
C ARG A 224 3.14 32.26 -5.93
N ASN A 225 4.07 33.05 -5.38
CA ASN A 225 4.28 33.16 -3.93
C ASN A 225 3.04 33.76 -3.26
N ALA A 226 2.49 34.83 -3.81
CA ALA A 226 1.29 35.45 -3.30
C ALA A 226 0.08 34.48 -3.29
N ASP A 227 -0.12 33.70 -4.36
CA ASP A 227 -1.15 32.66 -4.45
C ASP A 227 -0.94 31.57 -3.39
N TYR A 228 0.32 31.14 -3.18
CA TYR A 228 0.65 30.15 -2.15
C TYR A 228 0.37 30.66 -0.74
N ASP A 229 0.69 31.93 -0.45
CA ASP A 229 0.44 32.56 0.85
C ASP A 229 -1.06 32.63 1.17
N VAL A 230 -1.91 32.80 0.16
CA VAL A 230 -3.37 32.73 0.34
C VAL A 230 -3.81 31.32 0.78
N HIS A 231 -3.27 30.28 0.13
CA HIS A 231 -3.56 28.90 0.53
C HIS A 231 -3.03 28.58 1.94
N LEU A 232 -1.85 29.09 2.29
CA LEU A 232 -1.24 28.93 3.61
C LEU A 232 -2.07 29.62 4.71
N ALA A 233 -2.54 30.84 4.45
CA ALA A 233 -3.41 31.56 5.38
C ALA A 233 -4.78 30.89 5.57
N ASP A 234 -5.36 30.32 4.51
CA ASP A 234 -6.60 29.55 4.60
C ASP A 234 -6.40 28.26 5.42
N TYR A 235 -5.30 27.54 5.17
CA TYR A 235 -4.91 26.36 5.96
C TYR A 235 -4.77 26.71 7.45
N GLU A 236 -4.04 27.78 7.78
CA GLU A 236 -3.84 28.21 9.16
C GLU A 236 -5.16 28.52 9.87
N ARG A 237 -6.06 29.29 9.23
CA ARG A 237 -7.39 29.63 9.79
C ARG A 237 -8.22 28.37 10.03
N CYS A 238 -8.24 27.45 9.08
CA CYS A 238 -8.97 26.20 9.20
C CYS A 238 -8.37 25.30 10.30
N ALA A 239 -7.03 25.23 10.38
CA ALA A 239 -6.32 24.48 11.42
C ALA A 239 -6.60 25.00 12.82
N VAL A 240 -6.49 26.32 13.03
CA VAL A 240 -6.79 26.97 14.32
C VAL A 240 -8.23 26.70 14.73
N ARG A 241 -9.21 26.91 13.82
CA ARG A 241 -10.63 26.66 14.12
C ARG A 241 -10.90 25.18 14.46
N ALA A 242 -10.34 24.25 13.71
CA ALA A 242 -10.48 22.82 13.99
C ALA A 242 -9.86 22.45 15.35
N ASN A 243 -8.65 22.95 15.65
CA ASN A 243 -7.95 22.66 16.89
C ASN A 243 -8.64 23.25 18.12
N ILE A 244 -9.25 24.43 18.04
CA ILE A 244 -10.04 25.01 19.13
C ILE A 244 -11.17 24.06 19.54
N TRP A 245 -11.96 23.59 18.59
CA TRP A 245 -13.09 22.70 18.87
C TRP A 245 -12.65 21.32 19.36
N VAL A 246 -11.59 20.75 18.77
CA VAL A 246 -11.02 19.46 19.22
C VAL A 246 -10.47 19.56 20.63
N SER A 247 -9.78 20.67 20.95
CA SER A 247 -9.16 20.89 22.27
C SER A 247 -10.17 21.29 23.36
N ALA A 248 -11.28 21.93 22.99
CA ALA A 248 -12.33 22.30 23.94
C ALA A 248 -13.18 21.10 24.41
N LEU A 249 -13.25 20.03 23.61
CA LEU A 249 -14.10 18.89 23.92
C LEU A 249 -13.72 18.14 25.23
N PRO A 250 -12.44 17.79 25.49
CA PRO A 250 -12.06 17.08 26.72
C PRO A 250 -12.29 17.89 28.01
N PRO A 251 -11.95 19.18 28.10
CA PRO A 251 -12.25 19.99 29.29
C PRO A 251 -13.75 20.09 29.59
N LEU A 252 -14.57 20.31 28.54
CA LEU A 252 -16.02 20.39 28.70
C LEU A 252 -16.61 19.07 29.22
N TYR A 253 -16.16 17.94 28.59
CA TYR A 253 -16.56 16.61 29.06
C TYR A 253 -16.18 16.40 30.52
N ASN A 254 -14.94 16.73 30.92
CA ASN A 254 -14.44 16.55 32.26
C ASN A 254 -15.21 17.43 33.27
N ALA A 255 -15.49 18.68 32.93
CA ALA A 255 -16.27 19.57 33.76
C ALA A 255 -17.67 19.02 34.07
N LEU A 256 -18.41 18.62 33.01
CA LEU A 256 -19.73 18.02 33.17
C LEU A 256 -19.71 16.68 33.91
N SER A 257 -18.75 15.80 33.60
CA SER A 257 -18.63 14.53 34.29
C SER A 257 -18.26 14.66 35.75
N MET A 258 -17.39 15.64 36.10
CA MET A 258 -16.95 15.90 37.48
C MET A 258 -18.05 16.57 38.37
N THR A 259 -19.15 17.04 37.78
CA THR A 259 -20.31 17.53 38.59
C THR A 259 -20.82 16.43 39.52
N GLY A 260 -20.66 15.15 39.16
CA GLY A 260 -20.98 14.02 40.05
C GLY A 260 -20.21 14.04 41.39
N VAL A 261 -19.03 14.67 41.44
CA VAL A 261 -18.27 14.79 42.70
C VAL A 261 -19.02 15.60 43.74
N LEU A 262 -19.80 16.60 43.33
CA LEU A 262 -20.60 17.42 44.27
C LEU A 262 -21.61 16.56 45.04
N PHE A 263 -22.24 15.58 44.34
CA PHE A 263 -23.15 14.62 44.98
C PHE A 263 -22.41 13.66 45.90
N ILE A 264 -21.20 13.25 45.54
CA ILE A 264 -20.35 12.40 46.37
C ILE A 264 -19.94 13.15 47.63
N LEU A 265 -19.55 14.44 47.53
CA LEU A 265 -19.19 15.28 48.68
C LEU A 265 -20.37 15.46 49.63
N TYR A 266 -21.56 15.77 49.11
CA TYR A 266 -22.73 15.99 49.91
C TYR A 266 -23.26 14.72 50.59
N LEU A 267 -23.55 13.68 49.82
CA LEU A 267 -24.13 12.43 50.34
C LEU A 267 -23.10 11.57 51.07
N GLY A 268 -21.88 11.48 50.53
CA GLY A 268 -20.77 10.73 51.14
C GLY A 268 -20.31 11.40 52.44
N GLY A 269 -20.27 12.73 52.48
CA GLY A 269 -20.01 13.49 53.71
C GLY A 269 -21.05 13.21 54.79
N ALA A 270 -22.34 13.12 54.44
CA ALA A 270 -23.38 12.73 55.37
C ALA A 270 -23.20 11.27 55.89
N ARG A 271 -22.69 10.34 55.04
CA ARG A 271 -22.34 8.99 55.47
C ARG A 271 -21.17 8.96 56.47
N VAL A 272 -20.19 9.83 56.29
CA VAL A 272 -19.06 9.96 57.22
C VAL A 272 -19.55 10.54 58.56
N GLN A 273 -20.39 11.56 58.53
CA GLN A 273 -20.96 12.15 59.75
C GLN A 273 -21.83 11.16 60.54
N SER A 274 -22.55 10.28 59.83
CA SER A 274 -23.36 9.22 60.45
C SER A 274 -22.56 8.02 60.97
N GLY A 275 -21.23 8.01 60.76
CA GLY A 275 -20.36 6.88 61.12
C GLY A 275 -20.49 5.66 60.22
N ALA A 276 -21.27 5.74 59.12
CA ALA A 276 -21.46 4.64 58.19
C ALA A 276 -20.25 4.43 57.27
N TRP A 277 -19.49 5.48 57.01
CA TRP A 277 -18.22 5.43 56.27
C TRP A 277 -17.11 6.03 57.13
N ASP A 278 -15.91 5.44 56.98
CA ASP A 278 -14.68 6.10 57.44
C ASP A 278 -14.14 7.04 56.35
N ILE A 279 -13.19 7.86 56.70
CA ILE A 279 -12.58 8.82 55.76
C ILE A 279 -11.80 8.11 54.67
N ALA A 280 -11.24 6.92 54.94
CA ALA A 280 -10.55 6.09 53.96
C ALA A 280 -11.52 5.62 52.85
N ALA A 281 -12.72 5.16 53.21
CA ALA A 281 -13.77 4.75 52.27
C ALA A 281 -14.24 5.94 51.41
N PHE A 282 -14.45 7.10 52.01
CA PHE A 282 -14.87 8.32 51.34
C PHE A 282 -13.81 8.77 50.30
N THR A 283 -12.55 8.82 50.71
CA THR A 283 -11.43 9.19 49.82
C THR A 283 -11.27 8.19 48.66
N THR A 284 -11.37 6.90 48.97
CA THR A 284 -11.34 5.84 47.94
C THR A 284 -12.45 6.04 46.90
N PHE A 285 -13.67 6.31 47.35
CA PHE A 285 -14.82 6.50 46.47
C PHE A 285 -14.64 7.69 45.53
N ILE A 286 -14.20 8.87 46.06
CA ILE A 286 -13.91 10.05 45.24
C ILE A 286 -12.80 9.78 44.25
N ALA A 287 -11.70 9.16 44.68
CA ALA A 287 -10.58 8.82 43.78
C ALA A 287 -10.98 7.86 42.68
N CYS A 288 -11.81 6.84 42.98
CA CYS A 288 -12.35 5.92 41.97
C CYS A 288 -13.23 6.64 40.96
N PHE A 289 -14.14 7.47 41.39
CA PHE A 289 -15.04 8.23 40.50
C PHE A 289 -14.26 9.23 39.65
N ALA A 290 -13.29 9.93 40.16
CA ALA A 290 -12.44 10.86 39.40
C ALA A 290 -11.67 10.11 38.28
N LYS A 291 -11.07 8.97 38.62
CA LYS A 291 -10.35 8.12 37.62
C LYS A 291 -11.31 7.55 36.60
N LEU A 292 -12.51 7.13 36.97
CA LEU A 292 -13.57 6.67 36.07
C LEU A 292 -13.98 7.77 35.08
N SER A 293 -14.26 8.96 35.56
CA SER A 293 -14.64 10.12 34.74
C SER A 293 -13.61 10.44 33.67
N VAL A 294 -12.32 10.50 34.05
CA VAL A 294 -11.22 10.74 33.10
C VAL A 294 -11.08 9.60 32.09
N LYS A 295 -11.31 8.37 32.51
CA LYS A 295 -11.21 7.19 31.59
C LYS A 295 -12.38 7.14 30.61
N SER A 296 -13.59 7.46 31.02
CA SER A 296 -14.76 7.46 30.16
C SER A 296 -14.66 8.49 29.02
N SER A 297 -13.98 9.63 29.23
CA SER A 297 -13.73 10.64 28.19
C SER A 297 -12.90 10.11 27.02
N LYS A 298 -12.07 9.06 27.24
CA LYS A 298 -11.21 8.47 26.21
C LYS A 298 -11.95 7.47 25.31
N ALA A 299 -13.10 6.96 25.74
CA ALA A 299 -13.88 5.99 24.96
C ALA A 299 -14.30 6.53 23.59
N ALA A 300 -14.58 7.83 23.48
CA ALA A 300 -14.92 8.46 22.21
C ALA A 300 -13.77 8.40 21.16
N LYS A 301 -12.51 8.43 21.61
CA LYS A 301 -11.34 8.34 20.70
C LYS A 301 -11.20 6.97 20.06
N LEU A 302 -11.64 5.90 20.74
CA LEU A 302 -11.66 4.56 20.20
C LEU A 302 -12.55 4.48 18.97
N PHE A 303 -13.76 5.03 19.05
CA PHE A 303 -14.74 4.98 17.97
C PHE A 303 -14.18 5.58 16.67
N ASN A 304 -13.54 6.75 16.76
CA ASN A 304 -12.94 7.40 15.60
C ASN A 304 -11.80 6.56 14.98
N ALA A 305 -10.96 5.93 15.81
CA ALA A 305 -9.87 5.07 15.31
C ALA A 305 -10.39 3.81 14.62
N VAL A 306 -11.45 3.20 15.17
CA VAL A 306 -12.10 2.02 14.57
C VAL A 306 -12.78 2.40 13.25
N GLN A 307 -13.49 3.53 13.20
CA GLN A 307 -14.13 4.01 11.98
C GLN A 307 -13.11 4.30 10.87
N GLN A 308 -11.99 4.94 11.20
CA GLN A 308 -10.92 5.18 10.23
C GLN A 308 -10.33 3.86 9.70
N ALA A 309 -10.08 2.89 10.59
CA ALA A 309 -9.60 1.57 10.19
C ALA A 309 -10.60 0.83 9.29
N GLN A 310 -11.92 0.95 9.56
CA GLN A 310 -12.96 0.35 8.71
C GLN A 310 -12.98 0.95 7.30
N VAL A 311 -12.80 2.26 7.17
CA VAL A 311 -12.69 2.92 5.85
C VAL A 311 -11.48 2.41 5.08
N SER A 312 -10.30 2.38 5.72
CA SER A 312 -9.08 1.85 5.10
C SER A 312 -9.20 0.36 4.77
N TRP A 313 -9.82 -0.43 5.65
CA TRP A 313 -10.13 -1.84 5.39
C TRP A 313 -11.00 -2.03 4.15
N GLY A 314 -12.06 -1.21 3.98
CA GLY A 314 -12.92 -1.24 2.79
C GLY A 314 -12.14 -1.08 1.49
N ARG A 315 -11.05 -0.29 1.49
CA ARG A 315 -10.21 -0.03 0.33
C ARG A 315 -9.21 -1.15 0.04
N ILE A 316 -8.66 -1.80 1.07
CA ILE A 316 -7.58 -2.79 0.89
C ILE A 316 -8.05 -4.24 0.88
N LYS A 317 -9.23 -4.56 1.44
CA LYS A 317 -9.71 -5.95 1.58
C LYS A 317 -9.74 -6.75 0.27
N VAL A 318 -9.99 -6.08 -0.85
CA VAL A 318 -10.06 -6.69 -2.19
C VAL A 318 -8.68 -7.17 -2.67
N PHE A 319 -7.61 -6.58 -2.14
CA PHE A 319 -6.22 -6.91 -2.46
C PHE A 319 -5.61 -7.93 -1.48
N LEU A 320 -6.33 -8.31 -0.44
CA LEU A 320 -5.84 -9.27 0.55
C LEU A 320 -6.25 -10.69 0.13
N CYS A 321 -5.61 -11.19 -0.92
CA CYS A 321 -5.79 -12.54 -1.42
C CYS A 321 -4.64 -13.44 -0.97
N THR A 322 -4.89 -14.74 -0.92
CA THR A 322 -3.80 -15.70 -0.70
C THR A 322 -2.95 -15.74 -1.95
N PRO A 323 -1.62 -15.57 -1.86
CA PRO A 323 -0.74 -15.70 -3.03
C PRO A 323 -0.96 -17.05 -3.71
N PRO A 324 -0.92 -17.11 -5.04
CA PRO A 324 -0.90 -18.38 -5.74
C PRO A 324 0.31 -19.20 -5.27
N GLU A 325 0.17 -20.52 -5.22
CA GLU A 325 1.28 -21.41 -4.92
C GLU A 325 2.31 -21.29 -6.04
N GLU A 326 3.61 -21.21 -5.68
CA GLU A 326 4.70 -21.25 -6.66
C GLU A 326 4.62 -22.57 -7.43
N GLN A 327 4.41 -22.48 -8.72
CA GLN A 327 4.44 -23.63 -9.62
C GLN A 327 5.79 -23.65 -10.35
N ASP A 328 6.34 -24.86 -10.55
CA ASP A 328 7.53 -25.03 -11.38
C ASP A 328 7.26 -24.56 -12.80
N LEU A 329 8.14 -23.71 -13.34
CA LEU A 329 8.04 -23.25 -14.72
C LEU A 329 8.12 -24.44 -15.68
N PRO A 330 7.20 -24.57 -16.65
CA PRO A 330 7.26 -25.65 -17.63
C PRO A 330 8.56 -25.54 -18.45
N GLN A 331 9.07 -26.69 -18.91
CA GLN A 331 10.25 -26.72 -19.74
C GLN A 331 10.04 -25.91 -21.02
N LYS A 332 11.00 -25.04 -21.33
CA LYS A 332 10.99 -24.22 -22.55
C LYS A 332 11.22 -25.15 -23.76
N VAL A 333 10.21 -25.39 -24.53
CA VAL A 333 10.29 -26.16 -25.77
C VAL A 333 9.97 -25.22 -26.93
N PRO A 334 10.77 -25.21 -28.02
CA PRO A 334 10.42 -24.48 -29.23
C PRO A 334 9.01 -24.87 -29.67
N CYS A 335 8.16 -23.92 -29.96
CA CYS A 335 6.76 -24.17 -30.31
C CYS A 335 6.30 -23.34 -31.50
N CYS A 336 5.36 -23.89 -32.26
CA CYS A 336 4.67 -23.19 -33.33
C CYS A 336 3.56 -22.30 -32.71
N VAL A 337 3.53 -21.05 -33.14
CA VAL A 337 2.54 -20.06 -32.68
C VAL A 337 1.56 -19.80 -33.81
N LYS A 338 0.28 -20.09 -33.59
CA LYS A 338 -0.77 -19.92 -34.59
C LYS A 338 -1.87 -18.99 -34.07
N ALA A 339 -2.13 -17.91 -34.80
CA ALA A 339 -3.28 -17.05 -34.61
C ALA A 339 -4.36 -17.42 -35.63
N THR A 340 -5.61 -17.61 -35.16
CA THR A 340 -6.76 -17.95 -35.97
C THR A 340 -7.90 -17.02 -35.64
N ASP A 341 -8.40 -16.33 -36.69
CA ASP A 341 -9.49 -15.34 -36.59
C ASP A 341 -9.27 -14.33 -35.46
N LEU A 342 -8.00 -13.99 -35.23
CA LEU A 342 -7.60 -13.10 -34.14
C LEU A 342 -8.11 -11.68 -34.39
N SER A 343 -8.93 -11.19 -33.47
CA SER A 343 -9.44 -9.82 -33.46
C SER A 343 -9.07 -9.13 -32.14
N VAL A 344 -8.58 -7.91 -32.25
CA VAL A 344 -8.31 -7.05 -31.09
C VAL A 344 -9.22 -5.84 -31.19
N PRO A 345 -10.16 -5.64 -30.24
CA PRO A 345 -11.19 -4.62 -30.34
C PRO A 345 -10.62 -3.22 -30.62
N GLY A 346 -11.10 -2.58 -31.70
CA GLY A 346 -10.67 -1.24 -32.14
C GLY A 346 -9.27 -1.20 -32.80
N VAL A 347 -8.64 -2.35 -33.09
CA VAL A 347 -7.29 -2.45 -33.66
C VAL A 347 -7.28 -3.24 -34.95
N LEU A 348 -7.73 -4.49 -34.89
CA LEU A 348 -7.72 -5.40 -36.04
C LEU A 348 -8.84 -6.44 -35.95
N GLU A 349 -9.20 -6.98 -37.10
CA GLU A 349 -10.24 -8.01 -37.24
C GLU A 349 -9.74 -9.18 -38.08
N ASN A 350 -10.08 -10.41 -37.64
CA ASN A 350 -9.88 -11.67 -38.39
C ASN A 350 -8.45 -11.92 -38.90
N ALA A 351 -7.42 -11.63 -38.12
CA ALA A 351 -6.04 -11.92 -38.50
C ALA A 351 -5.73 -13.41 -38.38
N ASN A 352 -5.13 -13.97 -39.44
CA ASN A 352 -4.71 -15.36 -39.53
C ASN A 352 -3.24 -15.41 -39.90
N PHE A 353 -2.39 -15.99 -39.05
CA PHE A 353 -0.97 -16.19 -39.32
C PHE A 353 -0.38 -17.32 -38.47
N GLU A 354 0.74 -17.83 -38.89
CA GLU A 354 1.51 -18.88 -38.22
C GLU A 354 2.99 -18.50 -38.21
N ILE A 355 3.65 -18.73 -37.06
CA ILE A 355 5.07 -18.45 -36.86
C ILE A 355 5.72 -19.73 -36.33
N ARG A 356 6.77 -20.18 -36.95
CA ARG A 356 7.52 -21.36 -36.54
C ARG A 356 8.79 -20.99 -35.79
N PRO A 357 9.34 -21.89 -34.97
CA PRO A 357 10.65 -21.69 -34.37
C PRO A 357 11.70 -21.31 -35.41
N GLY A 358 12.55 -20.35 -35.09
CA GLY A 358 13.59 -19.82 -35.96
C GLY A 358 13.13 -18.81 -37.01
N GLN A 359 11.84 -18.55 -37.16
CA GLN A 359 11.32 -17.53 -38.07
C GLN A 359 11.25 -16.16 -37.38
N ILE A 360 11.59 -15.11 -38.13
CA ILE A 360 11.42 -13.71 -37.74
C ILE A 360 10.35 -13.08 -38.65
N ILE A 361 9.19 -12.76 -38.08
CA ILE A 361 8.09 -12.10 -38.77
C ILE A 361 8.05 -10.63 -38.40
N GLY A 362 8.14 -9.74 -39.37
CA GLY A 362 8.03 -8.29 -39.17
C GLY A 362 6.56 -7.86 -39.08
N ILE A 363 6.25 -7.00 -38.15
CA ILE A 363 4.95 -6.30 -38.03
C ILE A 363 5.15 -4.83 -38.34
N THR A 364 4.48 -4.30 -39.35
CA THR A 364 4.57 -2.89 -39.71
C THR A 364 3.24 -2.36 -40.26
N GLY A 365 3.17 -1.04 -40.42
CA GLY A 365 1.99 -0.31 -40.88
C GLY A 365 2.02 1.14 -40.46
N PRO A 366 1.01 1.94 -40.82
CA PRO A 366 0.93 3.36 -40.45
C PRO A 366 1.08 3.59 -38.95
N VAL A 367 1.39 4.83 -38.57
CA VAL A 367 1.44 5.23 -37.15
C VAL A 367 0.05 5.07 -36.54
N ALA A 368 -0.02 4.59 -35.31
CA ALA A 368 -1.25 4.37 -34.55
C ALA A 368 -2.18 3.27 -35.10
N CYS A 369 -1.77 2.40 -36.03
CA CYS A 369 -2.59 1.27 -36.51
C CYS A 369 -2.70 0.09 -35.50
N GLY A 370 -2.10 0.19 -34.32
CA GLY A 370 -2.27 -0.78 -33.21
C GLY A 370 -1.24 -1.91 -33.15
N LYS A 371 -0.07 -1.79 -33.77
CA LYS A 371 1.00 -2.82 -33.77
C LYS A 371 1.37 -3.29 -32.35
N SER A 372 1.65 -2.36 -31.45
CA SER A 372 1.99 -2.67 -30.04
C SER A 372 0.82 -3.31 -29.30
N MET A 373 -0.42 -2.98 -29.66
CA MET A 373 -1.60 -3.60 -29.06
C MET A 373 -1.76 -5.06 -29.48
N LEU A 374 -1.42 -5.39 -30.75
CA LEU A 374 -1.33 -6.77 -31.22
C LEU A 374 -0.25 -7.54 -30.42
N GLY A 375 0.95 -6.98 -30.23
CA GLY A 375 1.98 -7.58 -29.40
C GLY A 375 1.53 -7.88 -27.97
N LYS A 376 0.80 -6.94 -27.36
CA LYS A 376 0.26 -7.09 -25.98
C LYS A 376 -0.90 -8.10 -25.89
N ALA A 377 -1.57 -8.45 -26.98
CA ALA A 377 -2.58 -9.52 -26.98
C ALA A 377 -1.96 -10.88 -26.65
N PHE A 378 -0.70 -11.13 -27.07
CA PHE A 378 0.04 -12.35 -26.73
C PHE A 378 0.48 -12.43 -25.26
N LEU A 379 0.33 -11.34 -24.50
CA LEU A 379 0.52 -11.32 -23.04
C LEU A 379 -0.80 -11.45 -22.28
N CYS A 380 -1.94 -11.51 -22.96
CA CYS A 380 -3.28 -11.34 -22.40
C CYS A 380 -3.49 -10.01 -21.65
N GLU A 381 -2.65 -8.99 -21.88
CA GLU A 381 -2.82 -7.64 -21.34
C GLU A 381 -3.96 -6.89 -22.05
N ASN A 382 -4.18 -7.18 -23.34
CA ASN A 382 -5.33 -6.70 -24.10
C ASN A 382 -6.30 -7.84 -24.37
N PRO A 383 -7.61 -7.62 -24.23
CA PRO A 383 -8.61 -8.59 -24.61
C PRO A 383 -8.55 -8.83 -26.13
N TYR A 384 -8.70 -10.07 -26.53
CA TYR A 384 -8.81 -10.47 -27.93
C TYR A 384 -9.93 -11.49 -28.13
N GLU A 385 -10.40 -11.61 -29.36
CA GLU A 385 -11.33 -12.63 -29.82
C GLU A 385 -10.62 -13.54 -30.82
N GLY A 386 -11.15 -14.75 -31.06
CA GLY A 386 -10.47 -15.77 -31.85
C GLY A 386 -9.56 -16.65 -31.00
N ALA A 387 -8.47 -17.17 -31.56
CA ALA A 387 -7.58 -18.09 -30.86
C ALA A 387 -6.10 -17.81 -31.14
N ILE A 388 -5.30 -17.80 -30.07
CA ILE A 388 -3.82 -17.81 -30.12
C ILE A 388 -3.37 -19.13 -29.50
N ARG A 389 -2.71 -19.98 -30.28
CA ARG A 389 -2.29 -21.34 -29.87
C ARG A 389 -0.79 -21.54 -29.96
N PHE A 390 -0.24 -22.16 -28.90
CA PHE A 390 1.12 -22.64 -28.80
C PHE A 390 1.09 -24.18 -28.94
N ASP A 391 1.52 -24.74 -30.06
CA ASP A 391 1.42 -26.16 -30.37
C ASP A 391 0.03 -26.76 -30.08
N GLY A 392 -1.03 -26.02 -30.46
CA GLY A 392 -2.42 -26.41 -30.27
C GLY A 392 -3.04 -26.05 -28.90
N ARG A 393 -2.27 -25.66 -27.90
CA ARG A 393 -2.78 -25.17 -26.60
C ARG A 393 -3.18 -23.70 -26.72
N GLU A 394 -4.39 -23.37 -26.29
CA GLU A 394 -4.91 -22.01 -26.33
C GLU A 394 -4.25 -21.13 -25.24
N LEU A 395 -3.71 -19.96 -25.64
CA LEU A 395 -3.03 -19.03 -24.74
C LEU A 395 -3.91 -18.55 -23.57
N ALA A 396 -5.20 -18.26 -23.82
CA ALA A 396 -6.12 -17.82 -22.79
C ALA A 396 -6.42 -18.91 -21.75
N SER A 397 -6.19 -20.19 -22.06
CA SER A 397 -6.38 -21.31 -21.13
C SER A 397 -5.17 -21.58 -20.25
N LEU A 398 -4.02 -21.00 -20.57
CA LEU A 398 -2.79 -21.13 -19.78
C LEU A 398 -2.86 -20.25 -18.54
N ASP A 399 -2.29 -20.72 -17.44
CA ASP A 399 -2.10 -19.87 -16.27
C ASP A 399 -1.00 -18.80 -16.52
N GLU A 400 -0.87 -17.84 -15.61
CA GLU A 400 0.09 -16.75 -15.75
C GLU A 400 1.53 -17.25 -15.81
N THR A 401 1.88 -18.26 -15.02
CA THR A 401 3.21 -18.87 -14.96
C THR A 401 3.56 -19.56 -16.27
N GLU A 402 2.63 -20.35 -16.82
CA GLU A 402 2.79 -20.99 -18.11
C GLU A 402 2.92 -19.96 -19.23
N ARG A 403 2.08 -18.90 -19.28
CA ARG A 403 2.17 -17.82 -20.28
C ARG A 403 3.53 -17.14 -20.26
N CYS A 404 4.03 -16.82 -19.06
CA CYS A 404 5.37 -16.24 -18.89
C CYS A 404 6.50 -17.19 -19.34
N ALA A 405 6.28 -18.52 -19.34
CA ALA A 405 7.25 -19.47 -19.87
C ALA A 405 7.31 -19.47 -21.41
N TYR A 406 6.20 -19.21 -22.08
CA TYR A 406 6.11 -19.22 -23.55
C TYR A 406 6.47 -17.89 -24.22
N THR A 407 6.16 -16.75 -23.58
CA THR A 407 6.24 -15.44 -24.25
C THR A 407 7.25 -14.52 -23.57
N GLY A 408 8.22 -14.01 -24.34
CA GLY A 408 9.09 -12.90 -24.00
C GLY A 408 8.61 -11.62 -24.69
N TYR A 409 8.60 -10.49 -23.99
CA TYR A 409 8.16 -9.21 -24.55
C TYR A 409 9.14 -8.09 -24.22
N LEU A 410 9.58 -7.38 -25.23
CA LEU A 410 10.31 -6.13 -25.11
C LEU A 410 9.42 -5.00 -25.63
N GLY A 411 8.92 -4.16 -24.75
CA GLY A 411 8.10 -3.01 -25.11
C GLY A 411 8.91 -1.79 -25.53
N HIS A 412 8.24 -0.80 -26.10
CA HIS A 412 8.83 0.48 -26.48
C HIS A 412 9.41 1.20 -25.26
N ASP A 413 8.69 1.21 -24.13
CA ASP A 413 9.18 1.73 -22.87
C ASP A 413 9.96 0.65 -22.13
N THR A 414 11.26 0.87 -21.96
CA THR A 414 12.14 -0.06 -21.26
C THR A 414 12.00 0.10 -19.74
N GLU A 415 11.48 -0.94 -19.06
CA GLU A 415 11.39 -0.93 -17.60
C GLU A 415 12.69 -1.49 -17.00
N LEU A 416 13.58 -0.59 -16.57
CA LEU A 416 14.85 -0.94 -15.93
C LEU A 416 14.78 -0.74 -14.41
N LEU A 417 15.35 -1.70 -13.68
CA LEU A 417 15.41 -1.67 -12.23
C LEU A 417 16.53 -0.74 -11.74
N SER A 418 16.34 -0.12 -10.60
CA SER A 418 17.36 0.70 -9.92
C SER A 418 18.45 -0.19 -9.31
N ASP A 419 19.22 -0.87 -10.16
CA ASP A 419 20.24 -1.84 -9.76
C ASP A 419 21.44 -1.79 -10.73
N THR A 420 22.33 -2.79 -10.65
CA THR A 420 23.44 -2.95 -11.58
C THR A 420 22.97 -3.41 -12.96
N VAL A 421 23.83 -3.23 -13.98
CA VAL A 421 23.63 -3.77 -15.33
C VAL A 421 23.45 -5.28 -15.29
N GLU A 422 24.30 -5.99 -14.56
CA GLU A 422 24.22 -7.43 -14.36
C GLU A 422 22.86 -7.90 -13.83
N ASN A 423 22.41 -7.29 -12.73
CA ASN A 423 21.11 -7.65 -12.12
C ASN A 423 19.94 -7.30 -13.04
N ASN A 424 20.06 -6.25 -13.86
CA ASN A 424 19.05 -5.91 -14.87
C ASN A 424 18.98 -6.90 -16.02
N ILE A 425 20.10 -7.51 -16.42
CA ILE A 425 20.14 -8.54 -17.47
C ILE A 425 19.65 -9.88 -16.92
N LEU A 426 20.22 -10.33 -15.81
CA LEU A 426 20.02 -11.69 -15.30
C LEU A 426 18.69 -11.87 -14.56
N LEU A 427 18.17 -10.85 -13.88
CA LEU A 427 16.95 -10.90 -13.04
C LEU A 427 16.95 -12.10 -12.06
N GLY A 428 18.11 -12.43 -11.48
CA GLY A 428 18.29 -13.58 -10.60
C GLY A 428 18.62 -14.89 -11.29
N GLY A 429 18.63 -14.92 -12.63
CA GLY A 429 19.11 -16.07 -13.43
C GLY A 429 20.64 -16.13 -13.51
N THR A 430 21.15 -17.04 -14.36
CA THR A 430 22.58 -17.22 -14.62
C THR A 430 22.90 -17.03 -16.09
N GLY A 431 24.05 -16.44 -16.41
CA GLY A 431 24.48 -16.22 -17.79
C GLY A 431 25.79 -15.45 -17.89
N ASP A 432 26.44 -15.48 -19.06
CA ASP A 432 27.63 -14.66 -19.32
C ASP A 432 27.23 -13.25 -19.72
N VAL A 433 27.17 -12.36 -18.73
CA VAL A 433 26.80 -10.94 -18.92
C VAL A 433 27.72 -10.23 -19.93
N LYS A 434 29.02 -10.57 -19.96
CA LYS A 434 29.96 -9.94 -20.89
C LYS A 434 29.69 -10.36 -22.33
N ALA A 435 29.36 -11.63 -22.57
CA ALA A 435 28.95 -12.10 -23.88
C ALA A 435 27.64 -11.41 -24.34
N LEU A 436 26.67 -11.25 -23.45
CA LEU A 436 25.41 -10.55 -23.73
C LEU A 436 25.62 -9.06 -24.03
N LEU A 437 26.49 -8.37 -23.26
CA LEU A 437 26.84 -6.99 -23.54
C LEU A 437 27.52 -6.81 -24.90
N ARG A 438 28.33 -7.79 -25.33
CA ARG A 438 28.90 -7.84 -26.69
C ARG A 438 27.82 -8.00 -27.76
N ALA A 439 26.90 -8.96 -27.54
CA ALA A 439 25.82 -9.24 -28.48
C ALA A 439 24.95 -8.00 -28.77
N VAL A 440 24.77 -7.13 -27.78
CA VAL A 440 24.00 -5.88 -27.92
C VAL A 440 24.87 -4.63 -28.09
N GLN A 441 26.18 -4.80 -28.36
CA GLN A 441 27.14 -3.68 -28.60
C GLN A 441 27.21 -2.67 -27.45
N LEU A 442 27.16 -3.15 -26.18
CA LEU A 442 27.26 -2.31 -24.96
C LEU A 442 28.55 -2.51 -24.19
N GLU A 443 29.42 -3.48 -24.54
CA GLU A 443 30.61 -3.84 -23.75
C GLU A 443 31.61 -2.70 -23.54
N ARG A 444 31.63 -1.69 -24.46
CA ARG A 444 32.51 -0.53 -24.39
C ARG A 444 31.90 0.64 -23.63
N GLU A 445 30.61 0.61 -23.37
CA GLU A 445 29.85 1.74 -22.81
C GLU A 445 29.53 1.54 -21.33
N VAL A 446 29.28 0.30 -20.90
CA VAL A 446 28.91 -0.06 -19.53
C VAL A 446 29.61 -1.34 -19.06
N THR A 447 29.81 -1.49 -17.75
CA THR A 447 30.31 -2.70 -17.13
C THR A 447 29.18 -3.42 -16.36
N PRO A 448 29.29 -4.73 -16.07
CA PRO A 448 28.28 -5.46 -15.29
C PRO A 448 27.93 -4.80 -13.95
N GLU A 449 28.90 -4.16 -13.29
CA GLU A 449 28.77 -3.51 -11.99
C GLU A 449 28.19 -2.10 -12.06
N THR A 450 28.02 -1.54 -13.27
CA THR A 450 27.50 -0.18 -13.46
C THR A 450 26.09 -0.05 -12.89
N ARG A 451 25.87 0.88 -11.96
CA ARG A 451 24.54 1.20 -11.39
C ARG A 451 23.81 2.20 -12.26
N ILE A 452 22.61 1.86 -12.70
CA ILE A 452 21.86 2.62 -13.71
C ILE A 452 20.82 3.60 -13.14
N GLY A 453 20.49 3.51 -11.85
CA GLY A 453 19.48 4.36 -11.22
C GLY A 453 18.03 3.97 -11.55
N ALA A 454 17.07 4.66 -10.93
CA ALA A 454 15.65 4.37 -11.14
C ALA A 454 15.25 4.64 -12.60
N GLY A 455 14.58 3.66 -13.24
CA GLY A 455 14.14 3.76 -14.63
C GLY A 455 15.28 3.92 -15.64
N GLY A 456 16.53 3.58 -15.26
CA GLY A 456 17.67 3.67 -16.19
C GLY A 456 18.13 5.09 -16.48
N VAL A 457 17.81 6.07 -15.63
CA VAL A 457 18.04 7.52 -15.86
C VAL A 457 19.51 7.91 -16.20
N ARG A 458 20.46 7.03 -15.87
CA ARG A 458 21.89 7.24 -16.16
C ARG A 458 22.32 6.71 -17.53
N LEU A 459 21.42 6.08 -18.28
CA LEU A 459 21.68 5.53 -19.60
C LEU A 459 20.94 6.35 -20.66
N SER A 460 21.53 6.46 -21.85
CA SER A 460 20.80 6.99 -23.02
C SER A 460 19.66 6.05 -23.43
N GLY A 461 18.65 6.55 -24.16
CA GLY A 461 17.53 5.72 -24.64
C GLY A 461 17.98 4.47 -25.40
N GLY A 462 18.99 4.61 -26.29
CA GLY A 462 19.57 3.49 -27.03
C GLY A 462 20.31 2.47 -26.15
N GLN A 463 20.98 2.94 -25.08
CA GLN A 463 21.60 2.05 -24.10
C GLN A 463 20.53 1.29 -23.30
N GLN A 464 19.45 1.95 -22.92
CA GLN A 464 18.33 1.32 -22.21
C GLN A 464 17.68 0.23 -23.06
N GLN A 465 17.40 0.50 -24.33
CA GLN A 465 16.82 -0.49 -25.26
C GLN A 465 17.74 -1.70 -25.48
N ARG A 466 19.03 -1.48 -25.72
CA ARG A 466 20.02 -2.55 -25.86
C ARG A 466 20.16 -3.39 -24.58
N LEU A 467 20.14 -2.76 -23.41
CA LEU A 467 20.17 -3.47 -22.15
C LEU A 467 18.92 -4.34 -21.94
N ALA A 468 17.75 -3.80 -22.27
CA ALA A 468 16.49 -4.54 -22.19
C ALA A 468 16.44 -5.69 -23.22
N LEU A 469 17.06 -5.53 -24.41
CA LEU A 469 17.22 -6.61 -25.36
C LEU A 469 18.17 -7.71 -24.84
N ALA A 470 19.30 -7.35 -24.21
CA ALA A 470 20.19 -8.31 -23.57
C ALA A 470 19.48 -9.17 -22.52
N ARG A 471 18.55 -8.57 -21.76
CA ARG A 471 17.66 -9.28 -20.82
C ARG A 471 16.79 -10.33 -21.50
N GLN A 472 16.29 -10.07 -22.71
CA GLN A 472 15.51 -11.04 -23.46
C GLN A 472 16.40 -12.18 -23.99
N LEU A 473 17.63 -11.87 -24.43
CA LEU A 473 18.54 -12.87 -24.99
C LEU A 473 19.08 -13.86 -23.95
N VAL A 474 19.23 -13.48 -22.69
CA VAL A 474 19.65 -14.40 -21.61
C VAL A 474 18.57 -15.43 -21.28
N ASN A 475 17.31 -15.05 -21.45
CA ASN A 475 16.18 -15.88 -21.07
C ASN A 475 15.21 -16.08 -22.24
N LEU A 476 15.75 -16.53 -23.37
CA LEU A 476 14.97 -16.75 -24.57
C LEU A 476 13.73 -17.60 -24.30
N LYS A 477 12.61 -17.14 -24.83
CA LYS A 477 11.31 -17.79 -24.77
C LYS A 477 10.94 -18.36 -26.12
N PRO A 478 10.05 -19.37 -26.22
CA PRO A 478 9.56 -19.91 -27.48
C PRO A 478 9.02 -18.84 -28.43
N LEU A 479 8.30 -17.83 -27.92
CA LEU A 479 7.90 -16.63 -28.65
C LEU A 479 8.59 -15.40 -28.07
N LEU A 480 9.25 -14.62 -28.90
CA LEU A 480 9.86 -13.35 -28.56
C LEU A 480 9.19 -12.22 -29.34
N ILE A 481 8.61 -11.26 -28.64
CA ILE A 481 7.96 -10.09 -29.23
C ILE A 481 8.83 -8.88 -28.91
N LEU A 482 9.29 -8.19 -29.95
CA LEU A 482 10.16 -7.03 -29.87
C LEU A 482 9.42 -5.82 -30.45
N ASP A 483 9.01 -4.89 -29.59
CA ASP A 483 8.26 -3.70 -29.98
C ASP A 483 9.22 -2.52 -30.16
N ASP A 484 9.58 -2.25 -31.40
CA ASP A 484 10.50 -1.20 -31.88
C ASP A 484 11.87 -1.20 -31.18
N PRO A 485 12.54 -2.37 -31.08
CA PRO A 485 13.76 -2.55 -30.26
C PRO A 485 14.94 -1.72 -30.74
N PHE A 486 14.88 -1.19 -31.96
CA PHE A 486 15.99 -0.49 -32.63
C PHE A 486 15.74 1.03 -32.82
N SER A 487 14.64 1.57 -32.27
CA SER A 487 14.20 2.94 -32.53
C SER A 487 15.25 4.01 -32.19
N ALA A 488 16.05 3.79 -31.14
CA ALA A 488 17.07 4.70 -30.67
C ALA A 488 18.50 4.34 -31.11
N LEU A 489 18.66 3.41 -32.09
CA LEU A 489 19.96 2.98 -32.60
C LEU A 489 20.29 3.63 -33.94
N ASP A 490 21.60 3.82 -34.19
CA ASP A 490 22.11 4.08 -35.52
C ASP A 490 22.08 2.80 -36.38
N ARG A 491 22.10 2.94 -37.68
CA ARG A 491 21.94 1.81 -38.62
C ARG A 491 23.01 0.75 -38.50
N LYS A 492 24.24 1.12 -38.23
CA LYS A 492 25.34 0.19 -38.08
C LYS A 492 25.14 -0.71 -36.86
N THR A 493 24.89 -0.08 -35.72
CA THR A 493 24.61 -0.79 -34.47
C THR A 493 23.35 -1.67 -34.58
N GLU A 494 22.28 -1.14 -35.20
CA GLU A 494 21.06 -1.92 -35.44
C GLU A 494 21.36 -3.18 -36.28
N ARG A 495 22.14 -3.06 -37.34
CA ARG A 495 22.52 -4.20 -38.17
C ARG A 495 23.28 -5.26 -37.37
N GLU A 496 24.30 -4.85 -36.64
CA GLU A 496 25.11 -5.76 -35.82
C GLU A 496 24.27 -6.48 -34.74
N VAL A 497 23.36 -5.77 -34.08
CA VAL A 497 22.45 -6.33 -33.07
C VAL A 497 21.41 -7.26 -33.71
N PHE A 498 20.88 -6.90 -34.87
CA PHE A 498 19.94 -7.77 -35.63
C PHE A 498 20.58 -9.08 -36.08
N ASP A 499 21.81 -9.02 -36.61
CA ASP A 499 22.55 -10.20 -37.02
C ASP A 499 22.83 -11.14 -35.83
N GLU A 500 23.10 -10.59 -34.65
CA GLU A 500 23.32 -11.38 -33.44
C GLU A 500 22.01 -11.95 -32.88
N LEU A 501 20.91 -11.19 -32.93
CA LEU A 501 19.57 -11.68 -32.61
C LEU A 501 19.20 -12.89 -33.46
N LYS A 502 19.44 -12.80 -34.78
CA LYS A 502 19.16 -13.90 -35.73
C LYS A 502 19.95 -15.17 -35.45
N LYS A 503 21.20 -15.04 -34.98
CA LYS A 503 22.01 -16.17 -34.55
C LYS A 503 21.55 -16.80 -33.24
N THR A 504 21.15 -15.94 -32.26
CA THR A 504 20.85 -16.37 -30.90
C THR A 504 19.44 -16.93 -30.80
N ALA A 505 18.46 -16.37 -31.51
CA ALA A 505 17.04 -16.74 -31.43
C ALA A 505 16.63 -17.86 -32.41
N LYS A 506 17.54 -18.79 -32.82
CA LYS A 506 17.27 -19.85 -33.80
C LYS A 506 16.15 -20.81 -33.42
N ASP A 507 15.93 -21.02 -32.13
CA ASP A 507 14.91 -21.92 -31.61
C ASP A 507 13.64 -21.15 -31.13
N SER A 508 13.61 -19.84 -31.29
CA SER A 508 12.48 -19.00 -30.92
C SER A 508 11.74 -18.47 -32.14
N ALA A 509 10.43 -18.38 -32.08
CA ALA A 509 9.63 -17.60 -33.01
C ALA A 509 9.76 -16.12 -32.64
N VAL A 510 10.05 -15.21 -33.56
CA VAL A 510 10.25 -13.79 -33.29
C VAL A 510 9.23 -12.95 -34.04
N LEU A 511 8.49 -12.12 -33.31
CA LEU A 511 7.65 -11.04 -33.82
C LEU A 511 8.39 -9.71 -33.66
N LEU A 512 8.86 -9.14 -34.76
CA LEU A 512 9.55 -7.86 -34.78
C LEU A 512 8.61 -6.73 -35.21
N ILE A 513 8.12 -5.96 -34.26
CA ILE A 513 7.35 -4.75 -34.55
C ILE A 513 8.35 -3.64 -34.83
N SER A 514 8.31 -3.04 -36.01
CA SER A 514 9.18 -1.91 -36.32
C SER A 514 8.57 -0.92 -37.29
N HIS A 515 8.92 0.34 -37.09
CA HIS A 515 8.67 1.43 -38.02
C HIS A 515 9.79 1.54 -39.08
N ARG A 516 10.96 0.91 -38.86
CA ARG A 516 12.10 0.92 -39.78
C ARG A 516 12.09 -0.34 -40.64
N LEU A 517 12.03 -0.17 -41.97
CA LEU A 517 11.79 -1.26 -42.88
C LEU A 517 13.04 -1.85 -43.55
N TYR A 518 14.23 -1.31 -43.33
CA TYR A 518 15.41 -1.74 -44.09
C TYR A 518 15.91 -3.16 -43.73
N VAL A 519 15.58 -3.71 -42.55
CA VAL A 519 15.83 -5.13 -42.22
C VAL A 519 14.74 -6.09 -42.77
N PHE A 520 13.60 -5.55 -43.22
CA PHE A 520 12.43 -6.34 -43.66
C PHE A 520 12.66 -7.24 -44.88
N PRO A 521 13.54 -6.90 -45.85
CA PRO A 521 13.89 -7.81 -46.94
C PRO A 521 14.50 -9.15 -46.49
N GLU A 522 15.03 -9.23 -45.27
CA GLU A 522 15.68 -10.39 -44.68
C GLU A 522 14.81 -11.18 -43.73
N LEU A 523 13.58 -10.74 -43.51
CA LEU A 523 12.62 -11.40 -42.63
C LEU A 523 11.90 -12.54 -43.40
N ASP A 524 11.50 -13.58 -42.68
CA ASP A 524 10.78 -14.72 -43.22
C ASP A 524 9.36 -14.38 -43.68
N GLY A 525 8.77 -13.32 -43.13
CA GLY A 525 7.44 -12.81 -43.49
C GLY A 525 7.17 -11.44 -42.89
N VAL A 526 6.12 -10.82 -43.38
CA VAL A 526 5.67 -9.49 -42.95
C VAL A 526 4.17 -9.48 -42.74
N LEU A 527 3.74 -9.01 -41.60
CA LEU A 527 2.36 -8.66 -41.27
C LEU A 527 2.17 -7.14 -41.50
N TRP A 528 1.54 -6.81 -42.64
CA TRP A 528 1.16 -5.44 -42.93
C TRP A 528 -0.20 -5.13 -42.32
N MET A 529 -0.22 -4.15 -41.39
CA MET A 529 -1.40 -3.71 -40.67
C MET A 529 -1.92 -2.38 -41.23
N GLN A 530 -3.16 -2.38 -41.74
CA GLN A 530 -3.79 -1.15 -42.25
C GLN A 530 -5.31 -1.24 -42.12
N ASN A 531 -5.95 -0.17 -41.64
CA ASN A 531 -7.42 -0.03 -41.55
C ASN A 531 -8.13 -1.22 -40.86
N GLY A 532 -7.54 -1.76 -39.80
CA GLY A 532 -8.10 -2.91 -39.07
C GLY A 532 -7.86 -4.28 -39.73
N ALA A 533 -7.23 -4.34 -40.89
CA ALA A 533 -6.90 -5.58 -41.56
C ALA A 533 -5.41 -5.92 -41.43
N VAL A 534 -5.10 -7.23 -41.44
CA VAL A 534 -3.73 -7.75 -41.44
C VAL A 534 -3.52 -8.56 -42.70
N ARG A 535 -2.54 -8.18 -43.50
CA ARG A 535 -2.09 -8.93 -44.66
C ARG A 535 -0.77 -9.63 -44.36
N THR A 536 -0.76 -10.95 -44.41
CA THR A 536 0.44 -11.77 -44.22
C THR A 536 1.06 -12.06 -45.56
N SER A 537 2.33 -11.69 -45.80
CA SER A 537 3.03 -11.87 -47.07
C SER A 537 4.54 -11.78 -46.88
N THR A 538 5.30 -12.07 -47.93
CA THR A 538 6.73 -11.77 -47.94
C THR A 538 6.99 -10.30 -48.30
N HIS A 539 8.18 -9.79 -47.98
CA HIS A 539 8.58 -8.44 -48.37
C HIS A 539 8.41 -8.19 -49.88
N ALA A 540 8.87 -9.15 -50.71
CA ALA A 540 8.81 -9.04 -52.15
C ALA A 540 7.37 -8.97 -52.69
N GLU A 541 6.46 -9.78 -52.13
CA GLU A 541 5.04 -9.78 -52.51
C GLU A 541 4.34 -8.47 -52.07
N LEU A 542 4.68 -7.91 -50.91
CA LEU A 542 4.16 -6.62 -50.48
C LEU A 542 4.68 -5.48 -51.34
N MET A 543 5.93 -5.51 -51.74
CA MET A 543 6.50 -4.52 -52.67
C MET A 543 5.82 -4.51 -54.04
N ALA A 544 5.38 -5.68 -54.49
CA ALA A 544 4.68 -5.83 -55.78
C ALA A 544 3.16 -5.55 -55.69
N GLY A 545 2.53 -5.93 -54.58
CA GLY A 545 1.07 -5.96 -54.45
C GLY A 545 0.43 -4.98 -53.45
N CYS A 546 1.24 -4.15 -52.75
CA CYS A 546 0.77 -3.18 -51.77
C CYS A 546 1.47 -1.81 -52.01
N PRO A 547 0.83 -0.89 -52.77
CA PRO A 547 1.44 0.41 -53.06
C PRO A 547 1.86 1.20 -51.83
N GLU A 548 1.05 1.17 -50.79
CA GLU A 548 1.28 1.93 -49.53
C GLU A 548 2.54 1.40 -48.80
N TYR A 549 2.72 0.08 -48.78
CA TYR A 549 3.94 -0.52 -48.21
C TYR A 549 5.17 -0.17 -49.05
N ALA A 550 5.06 -0.24 -50.37
CA ALA A 550 6.14 0.06 -51.30
C ALA A 550 6.56 1.55 -51.23
N GLU A 551 5.57 2.46 -51.08
CA GLU A 551 5.81 3.89 -50.88
C GLU A 551 6.53 4.15 -49.55
N LEU A 552 6.03 3.56 -48.45
CA LEU A 552 6.64 3.70 -47.12
C LEU A 552 8.11 3.19 -47.14
N TYR A 553 8.37 2.06 -47.76
CA TYR A 553 9.72 1.52 -47.90
C TYR A 553 10.63 2.44 -48.71
N LYS A 554 10.16 2.94 -49.89
CA LYS A 554 10.91 3.87 -50.75
C LYS A 554 11.21 5.20 -50.06
N LEU A 555 10.26 5.77 -49.34
CA LEU A 555 10.43 7.00 -48.55
C LEU A 555 11.56 6.85 -47.53
N GLN A 556 11.65 5.68 -46.90
CA GLN A 556 12.71 5.42 -45.91
C GLN A 556 14.08 5.16 -46.55
N GLN A 557 14.12 4.69 -47.81
CA GLN A 557 15.35 4.55 -48.59
C GLN A 557 15.78 5.87 -49.23
N GLY A 558 14.83 6.61 -49.83
CA GLY A 558 15.13 7.85 -50.57
C GLY A 558 15.54 9.05 -49.70
N GLY A 559 15.17 9.05 -48.41
CA GLY A 559 15.74 10.02 -47.44
C GLY A 559 17.24 9.85 -47.14
N GLN A 560 17.90 8.91 -47.81
CA GLN A 560 19.32 8.56 -47.64
C GLN A 560 20.26 9.18 -48.66
N GLU A 561 19.76 9.65 -49.82
CA GLU A 561 20.60 10.29 -50.83
C GLU A 561 20.80 11.79 -50.59
N SER A 562 20.13 12.36 -49.54
CA SER A 562 20.16 13.80 -49.25
C SER A 562 20.67 14.16 -47.84
N ALA A 563 21.32 13.23 -47.11
CA ALA A 563 21.89 13.55 -45.78
C ALA A 563 23.42 13.29 -45.75
#